data_cf8f86767d09638b3d28e485d9beb86d
#
_entry.id   cf8f86767d09638b3d28e485d9beb86d
#
_cell.length_a   1.000
_cell.length_b   1.000
_cell.length_c   1.000
_cell.angle_alpha   90.00
_cell.angle_beta   90.00
_cell.angle_gamma   90.00
#
_symmetry.space_group_name_H-M   'P 1'
#
loop_
_entity.id
_entity.type
_entity.pdbx_description
1 polymer ?
#
loop_
_entity_poly.entity_id
_entity_poly.type
_entity_poly.pdbx_seq_one_letter_code
_entity_poly.pdbx_strand_id
1 'polypeptide(L)'
;MPEKFSFPGFKTVYQNAPKFKTQHLKFTLRTLWYRKEIKAFAQFVNASEICQSFFSQMPQDAYPLIHEFVDKKLSGQDRLKIMQSDFEAAEKLFGKERVMGMKTRSFHIVLAKPSDGLEIWLNRNDNCVDEGMWSLSLRESNGRRLYMTTFAFVNNMLLAASLQGPAGEEAKDTVRGLTKKLHGLRPQQLMVHALQYFAIALKLDGVIGITQDRQVKLRWRLKKRVKMNYD
;
A
#
# COMPACT_ATOMS: atom_id res chain seq x y z
N MET A 1 15.39 -24.93 -8.86
CA MET A 1 14.49 -24.52 -7.76
C MET A 1 14.64 -23.01 -7.60
N PRO A 2 13.57 -22.23 -7.42
CA PRO A 2 13.72 -20.80 -7.14
C PRO A 2 14.55 -20.62 -5.88
N GLU A 3 15.38 -19.57 -5.88
CA GLU A 3 16.21 -19.22 -4.73
C GLU A 3 15.31 -18.91 -3.53
N LYS A 4 15.63 -19.48 -2.37
CA LYS A 4 14.85 -19.24 -1.14
C LYS A 4 14.89 -17.75 -0.77
N PHE A 5 13.73 -17.18 -0.50
CA PHE A 5 13.64 -15.82 -0.01
C PHE A 5 14.40 -15.67 1.32
N SER A 6 15.24 -14.65 1.37
CA SER A 6 15.86 -14.14 2.59
C SER A 6 15.44 -12.68 2.79
N PHE A 7 15.31 -12.24 4.06
CA PHE A 7 14.94 -10.86 4.34
C PHE A 7 15.97 -9.88 3.77
N PRO A 8 15.55 -8.79 3.11
CA PRO A 8 16.46 -7.92 2.38
C PRO A 8 17.48 -7.24 3.29
N GLY A 9 18.70 -7.13 2.80
CA GLY A 9 19.77 -6.38 3.45
C GLY A 9 19.59 -4.86 3.34
N PHE A 10 20.37 -4.11 4.13
CA PHE A 10 20.32 -2.64 4.17
C PHE A 10 20.46 -1.99 2.78
N LYS A 11 21.39 -2.46 1.96
CA LYS A 11 21.64 -1.90 0.61
C LYS A 11 20.43 -2.06 -0.32
N THR A 12 19.71 -3.17 -0.20
CA THR A 12 18.49 -3.43 -1.00
C THR A 12 17.37 -2.47 -0.63
N VAL A 13 17.22 -2.16 0.67
CA VAL A 13 16.16 -1.27 1.17
C VAL A 13 16.49 0.20 0.94
N TYR A 14 17.77 0.58 1.05
CA TYR A 14 18.23 1.98 1.05
C TYR A 14 19.25 2.26 -0.06
N GLN A 15 18.96 1.89 -1.29
CA GLN A 15 19.87 2.07 -2.44
C GLN A 15 20.39 3.49 -2.61
N ASN A 16 19.58 4.52 -2.27
CA ASN A 16 19.88 5.94 -2.49
C ASN A 16 19.71 6.81 -1.23
N ALA A 17 20.02 6.30 -0.05
CA ALA A 17 19.74 7.01 1.19
C ALA A 17 20.74 8.14 1.50
N PRO A 18 20.29 9.40 1.67
CA PRO A 18 21.18 10.55 1.92
C PRO A 18 21.82 10.54 3.32
N LYS A 19 21.38 9.69 4.24
CA LYS A 19 21.89 9.56 5.63
C LYS A 19 22.32 8.12 5.94
N PHE A 20 23.20 7.60 5.14
CA PHE A 20 23.62 6.20 5.16
C PHE A 20 23.99 5.66 6.55
N LYS A 21 24.90 6.32 7.28
CA LYS A 21 25.38 5.80 8.60
C LYS A 21 24.27 5.67 9.63
N THR A 22 23.44 6.71 9.81
CA THR A 22 22.35 6.70 10.80
C THR A 22 21.24 5.72 10.43
N GLN A 23 20.95 5.58 9.14
CA GLN A 23 19.92 4.64 8.67
C GLN A 23 20.42 3.20 8.76
N HIS A 24 21.70 2.96 8.48
CA HIS A 24 22.32 1.64 8.63
C HIS A 24 22.26 1.16 10.09
N LEU A 25 22.65 2.00 11.04
CA LEU A 25 22.54 1.66 12.46
C LEU A 25 21.10 1.34 12.89
N LYS A 26 20.13 2.18 12.49
CA LYS A 26 18.71 1.94 12.78
C LYS A 26 18.20 0.65 12.14
N PHE A 27 18.59 0.35 10.91
CA PHE A 27 18.25 -0.88 10.23
C PHE A 27 18.81 -2.09 10.98
N THR A 28 20.09 -2.06 11.34
CA THR A 28 20.76 -3.16 12.08
C THR A 28 20.08 -3.40 13.42
N LEU A 29 19.80 -2.35 14.19
CA LEU A 29 19.11 -2.49 15.47
C LEU A 29 17.71 -3.09 15.30
N ARG A 30 16.96 -2.66 14.28
CA ARG A 30 15.62 -3.22 13.98
C ARG A 30 15.68 -4.69 13.57
N THR A 31 16.62 -5.07 12.71
CA THR A 31 16.77 -6.47 12.28
C THR A 31 17.14 -7.38 13.44
N LEU A 32 17.93 -6.92 14.40
CA LEU A 32 18.23 -7.66 15.63
C LEU A 32 17.00 -7.74 16.54
N TRP A 33 16.28 -6.64 16.72
CA TRP A 33 15.10 -6.59 17.59
C TRP A 33 13.96 -7.47 17.06
N TYR A 34 13.68 -7.42 15.76
CA TYR A 34 12.59 -8.15 15.09
C TYR A 34 13.03 -9.48 14.46
N ARG A 35 14.15 -10.09 14.94
CA ARG A 35 14.70 -11.34 14.36
C ARG A 35 13.71 -12.50 14.32
N LYS A 36 12.80 -12.58 15.30
CA LYS A 36 11.77 -13.64 15.38
C LYS A 36 10.72 -13.44 14.27
N GLU A 37 10.24 -12.24 14.13
CA GLU A 37 9.26 -11.85 13.10
C GLU A 37 9.86 -12.01 11.70
N ILE A 38 11.11 -11.63 11.50
CA ILE A 38 11.85 -11.83 10.24
C ILE A 38 11.92 -13.31 9.88
N LYS A 39 12.27 -14.17 10.85
CA LYS A 39 12.36 -15.62 10.63
C LYS A 39 11.00 -16.21 10.28
N ALA A 40 9.95 -15.85 11.01
CA ALA A 40 8.59 -16.31 10.76
C ALA A 40 8.06 -15.82 9.39
N PHE A 41 8.34 -14.58 9.04
CA PHE A 41 7.97 -14.04 7.72
C PHE A 41 8.70 -14.73 6.58
N ALA A 42 10.01 -14.99 6.73
CA ALA A 42 10.76 -15.73 5.71
C ALA A 42 10.25 -17.19 5.56
N GLN A 43 9.85 -17.84 6.63
CA GLN A 43 9.20 -19.15 6.57
C GLN A 43 7.86 -19.09 5.82
N PHE A 44 7.02 -18.11 6.13
CA PHE A 44 5.75 -17.88 5.45
C PHE A 44 5.95 -17.63 3.94
N VAL A 45 6.85 -16.73 3.57
CA VAL A 45 7.15 -16.45 2.16
C VAL A 45 7.66 -17.70 1.45
N ASN A 46 8.54 -18.48 2.07
CA ASN A 46 9.11 -19.68 1.48
C ASN A 46 8.13 -20.87 1.40
N ALA A 47 7.02 -20.81 2.12
CA ALA A 47 5.95 -21.81 2.03
C ALA A 47 4.99 -21.57 0.86
N SER A 48 4.99 -20.38 0.25
CA SER A 48 4.10 -20.00 -0.85
C SER A 48 4.90 -19.57 -2.09
N GLU A 49 4.68 -20.27 -3.21
CA GLU A 49 5.26 -19.92 -4.52
C GLU A 49 4.91 -18.47 -4.93
N ILE A 50 3.68 -18.04 -4.60
CA ILE A 50 3.19 -16.70 -4.90
C ILE A 50 3.98 -15.67 -4.11
N CYS A 51 4.09 -15.85 -2.78
CA CYS A 51 4.83 -14.94 -1.92
C CYS A 51 6.32 -14.91 -2.31
N GLN A 52 6.93 -16.08 -2.61
CA GLN A 52 8.30 -16.12 -3.11
C GLN A 52 8.46 -15.29 -4.37
N SER A 53 7.59 -15.49 -5.37
CA SER A 53 7.65 -14.75 -6.63
C SER A 53 7.46 -13.25 -6.41
N PHE A 54 6.52 -12.87 -5.53
CA PHE A 54 6.21 -11.48 -5.22
C PHE A 54 7.39 -10.76 -4.57
N PHE A 55 7.96 -11.32 -3.51
CA PHE A 55 9.07 -10.71 -2.76
C PHE A 55 10.44 -10.89 -3.43
N SER A 56 10.63 -11.85 -4.33
CA SER A 56 11.85 -11.96 -5.14
C SER A 56 11.99 -10.82 -6.12
N GLN A 57 10.88 -10.31 -6.67
CA GLN A 57 10.90 -9.16 -7.58
C GLN A 57 11.18 -7.83 -6.86
N MET A 58 10.65 -7.68 -5.64
CA MET A 58 10.76 -6.47 -4.84
C MET A 58 11.03 -6.80 -3.36
N PRO A 59 12.22 -7.31 -3.02
CA PRO A 59 12.53 -7.77 -1.67
C PRO A 59 12.47 -6.63 -0.63
N GLN A 60 12.71 -5.37 -1.05
CA GLN A 60 12.57 -4.19 -0.19
C GLN A 60 11.14 -4.01 0.36
N ASP A 61 10.12 -4.56 -0.29
CA ASP A 61 8.72 -4.46 0.16
C ASP A 61 8.43 -5.35 1.39
N ALA A 62 9.40 -6.16 1.83
CA ALA A 62 9.36 -6.83 3.13
C ALA A 62 9.78 -5.91 4.31
N TYR A 63 10.40 -4.76 4.02
CA TYR A 63 10.91 -3.85 5.04
C TYR A 63 9.86 -3.30 6.02
N PRO A 64 8.59 -3.05 5.63
CA PRO A 64 7.53 -2.63 6.54
C PRO A 64 7.38 -3.52 7.78
N LEU A 65 7.71 -4.81 7.69
CA LEU A 65 7.70 -5.73 8.83
C LEU A 65 8.49 -5.20 10.04
N ILE A 66 9.68 -4.64 9.80
CA ILE A 66 10.56 -4.13 10.86
C ILE A 66 10.51 -2.61 11.03
N HIS A 67 9.69 -1.94 10.24
CA HIS A 67 9.54 -0.48 10.29
C HIS A 67 8.13 -0.09 10.76
N GLU A 68 7.23 0.17 9.84
CA GLU A 68 5.83 0.54 10.05
C GLU A 68 5.01 -0.08 8.92
N PHE A 69 3.81 -0.56 9.21
CA PHE A 69 2.91 -1.11 8.20
C PHE A 69 1.47 -0.74 8.53
N VAL A 70 0.76 -0.17 7.57
CA VAL A 70 -0.60 0.36 7.59
C VAL A 70 -0.89 1.33 8.74
N ASP A 71 -0.47 1.01 9.96
CA ASP A 71 -0.65 1.79 11.17
C ASP A 71 0.66 1.84 11.96
N LYS A 72 1.18 3.04 12.22
CA LYS A 72 2.48 3.22 12.89
C LYS A 72 2.54 2.76 14.35
N LYS A 73 1.38 2.48 14.98
CA LYS A 73 1.32 2.02 16.37
C LYS A 73 1.34 0.48 16.50
N LEU A 74 1.32 -0.25 15.39
CA LEU A 74 1.37 -1.71 15.42
C LEU A 74 2.71 -2.22 15.96
N SER A 75 2.63 -3.27 16.80
CA SER A 75 3.80 -4.05 17.20
C SER A 75 4.39 -4.82 16.02
N GLY A 76 5.62 -5.33 16.15
CA GLY A 76 6.22 -6.19 15.12
C GLY A 76 5.40 -7.46 14.86
N GLN A 77 4.84 -8.04 15.93
CA GLN A 77 4.00 -9.23 15.83
C GLN A 77 2.67 -8.94 15.11
N ASP A 78 2.04 -7.78 15.35
CA ASP A 78 0.81 -7.40 14.66
C ASP A 78 1.08 -7.13 13.18
N ARG A 79 2.19 -6.46 12.84
CA ARG A 79 2.61 -6.26 11.44
C ARG A 79 2.81 -7.60 10.73
N LEU A 80 3.48 -8.57 11.37
CA LEU A 80 3.66 -9.91 10.82
C LEU A 80 2.31 -10.57 10.53
N LYS A 81 1.39 -10.58 11.50
CA LYS A 81 0.06 -11.17 11.34
C LYS A 81 -0.71 -10.51 10.19
N ILE A 82 -0.71 -9.18 10.14
CA ILE A 82 -1.42 -8.45 9.08
C ILE A 82 -0.79 -8.75 7.71
N MET A 83 0.53 -8.72 7.58
CA MET A 83 1.17 -9.01 6.30
C MET A 83 0.89 -10.44 5.81
N GLN A 84 0.83 -11.42 6.71
CA GLN A 84 0.46 -12.79 6.36
C GLN A 84 -1.00 -12.88 5.91
N SER A 85 -1.93 -12.40 6.73
CA SER A 85 -3.37 -12.44 6.42
C SER A 85 -3.72 -11.62 5.17
N ASP A 86 -3.00 -10.54 4.90
CA ASP A 86 -3.17 -9.68 3.73
C ASP A 86 -2.87 -10.45 2.42
N PHE A 87 -1.77 -11.22 2.39
CA PHE A 87 -1.44 -12.05 1.23
C PHE A 87 -2.38 -13.24 1.08
N GLU A 88 -2.74 -13.92 2.17
CA GLU A 88 -3.69 -15.04 2.16
C GLU A 88 -5.08 -14.58 1.66
N ALA A 89 -5.54 -13.44 2.14
CA ALA A 89 -6.80 -12.85 1.68
C ALA A 89 -6.73 -12.42 0.21
N ALA A 90 -5.64 -11.78 -0.22
CA ALA A 90 -5.45 -11.37 -1.61
C ALA A 90 -5.44 -12.58 -2.56
N GLU A 91 -4.75 -13.66 -2.21
CA GLU A 91 -4.75 -14.91 -3.01
C GLU A 91 -6.14 -15.50 -3.12
N LYS A 92 -6.88 -15.58 -1.99
CA LYS A 92 -8.25 -16.10 -1.94
C LYS A 92 -9.23 -15.24 -2.76
N LEU A 93 -9.13 -13.92 -2.68
CA LEU A 93 -10.10 -12.98 -3.26
C LEU A 93 -9.80 -12.63 -4.71
N PHE A 94 -8.52 -12.47 -5.07
CA PHE A 94 -8.12 -12.10 -6.43
C PHE A 94 -7.81 -13.32 -7.30
N GLY A 95 -7.46 -14.44 -6.68
CA GLY A 95 -6.96 -15.63 -7.34
C GLY A 95 -5.45 -15.58 -7.64
N LYS A 96 -4.85 -16.77 -7.71
CA LYS A 96 -3.40 -16.98 -7.87
C LYS A 96 -2.80 -16.16 -9.03
N GLU A 97 -3.40 -16.25 -10.22
CA GLU A 97 -2.88 -15.60 -11.42
C GLU A 97 -2.79 -14.09 -11.32
N ARG A 98 -3.84 -13.45 -10.74
CA ARG A 98 -3.85 -12.00 -10.57
C ARG A 98 -2.82 -11.52 -9.54
N VAL A 99 -2.70 -12.23 -8.41
CA VAL A 99 -1.68 -11.91 -7.41
C VAL A 99 -0.27 -12.09 -8.00
N MET A 100 -0.06 -13.15 -8.79
CA MET A 100 1.19 -13.36 -9.53
C MET A 100 1.47 -12.26 -10.55
N GLY A 101 0.47 -11.74 -11.24
CA GLY A 101 0.59 -10.57 -12.11
C GLY A 101 1.04 -9.33 -11.34
N MET A 102 0.49 -9.11 -10.14
CA MET A 102 0.81 -7.97 -9.27
C MET A 102 2.21 -8.03 -8.63
N LYS A 103 3.01 -9.06 -8.88
CA LYS A 103 4.44 -9.08 -8.48
C LYS A 103 5.23 -7.90 -9.07
N THR A 104 4.78 -7.35 -10.18
CA THR A 104 5.33 -6.13 -10.78
C THR A 104 4.38 -4.95 -10.55
N ARG A 105 4.93 -3.74 -10.46
CA ARG A 105 4.12 -2.50 -10.29
C ARG A 105 3.44 -2.04 -11.58
N SER A 106 3.76 -2.63 -12.71
CA SER A 106 3.15 -2.34 -14.01
C SER A 106 1.80 -3.04 -14.21
N PHE A 107 1.57 -4.16 -13.51
CA PHE A 107 0.32 -4.91 -13.63
C PHE A 107 -0.81 -4.21 -12.86
N HIS A 108 -1.97 -4.11 -13.49
CA HIS A 108 -3.18 -3.56 -12.89
C HIS A 108 -4.42 -4.24 -13.44
N ILE A 109 -5.51 -4.11 -12.70
CA ILE A 109 -6.85 -4.55 -13.10
C ILE A 109 -7.74 -3.31 -13.14
N VAL A 110 -8.32 -3.02 -14.30
CA VAL A 110 -9.31 -1.94 -14.44
C VAL A 110 -10.62 -2.42 -13.83
N LEU A 111 -11.05 -1.77 -12.74
CA LEU A 111 -12.28 -2.10 -12.03
C LEU A 111 -13.48 -1.32 -12.54
N ALA A 112 -13.27 -0.04 -12.91
CA ALA A 112 -14.33 0.85 -13.36
C ALA A 112 -13.79 2.00 -14.22
N LYS A 113 -14.68 2.59 -15.02
CA LYS A 113 -14.45 3.79 -15.80
C LYS A 113 -15.47 4.86 -15.37
N PRO A 114 -15.17 5.68 -14.36
CA PRO A 114 -16.15 6.61 -13.78
C PRO A 114 -16.50 7.78 -14.72
N SER A 115 -15.69 8.06 -15.72
CA SER A 115 -15.93 9.06 -16.78
C SER A 115 -14.96 8.81 -17.93
N ASP A 116 -15.20 9.43 -19.09
CA ASP A 116 -14.32 9.33 -20.25
C ASP A 116 -12.88 9.70 -19.92
N GLY A 117 -11.94 8.81 -20.28
CA GLY A 117 -10.51 8.97 -20.02
C GLY A 117 -10.12 8.85 -18.54
N LEU A 118 -11.01 8.36 -17.66
CA LEU A 118 -10.72 8.06 -16.27
C LEU A 118 -10.96 6.58 -15.97
N GLU A 119 -10.05 5.97 -15.22
CA GLU A 119 -10.12 4.57 -14.82
C GLU A 119 -9.79 4.41 -13.33
N ILE A 120 -10.47 3.48 -12.68
CA ILE A 120 -10.11 3.01 -11.33
C ILE A 120 -9.38 1.69 -11.48
N TRP A 121 -8.13 1.67 -11.06
CA TRP A 121 -7.27 0.49 -11.10
C TRP A 121 -7.09 -0.14 -9.73
N LEU A 122 -7.16 -1.46 -9.66
CA LEU A 122 -6.59 -2.25 -8.58
C LEU A 122 -5.16 -2.61 -8.98
N ASN A 123 -4.20 -2.26 -8.16
CA ASN A 123 -2.79 -2.55 -8.41
C ASN A 123 -2.02 -2.74 -7.10
N ARG A 124 -0.83 -3.35 -7.20
CA ARG A 124 0.15 -3.28 -6.12
C ARG A 124 0.48 -1.81 -5.84
N ASN A 125 0.57 -1.44 -4.55
CA ASN A 125 0.93 -0.08 -4.16
C ASN A 125 2.29 0.31 -4.79
N ASP A 126 2.27 1.28 -5.69
CA ASP A 126 3.43 1.76 -6.46
C ASP A 126 4.13 2.97 -5.83
N ASN A 127 3.69 3.40 -4.64
CA ASN A 127 4.23 4.56 -3.94
C ASN A 127 4.97 4.17 -2.64
N CYS A 128 4.24 3.73 -1.63
CA CYS A 128 4.81 3.45 -0.31
C CYS A 128 4.12 2.24 0.33
N VAL A 129 4.76 1.10 0.27
CA VAL A 129 4.23 -0.16 0.83
C VAL A 129 4.08 -0.15 2.36
N ASP A 130 4.73 0.80 3.06
CA ASP A 130 4.45 1.02 4.49
C ASP A 130 2.97 1.38 4.75
N GLU A 131 2.26 1.93 3.75
CA GLU A 131 0.83 2.27 3.81
C GLU A 131 -0.09 1.15 3.28
N GLY A 132 0.40 -0.06 3.12
CA GLY A 132 -0.35 -1.22 2.60
C GLY A 132 0.18 -1.71 1.25
N MET A 133 0.00 -3.01 0.97
CA MET A 133 0.51 -3.64 -0.26
C MET A 133 -0.37 -3.35 -1.47
N TRP A 134 -1.64 -3.06 -1.28
CA TRP A 134 -2.63 -2.90 -2.35
C TRP A 134 -3.12 -1.47 -2.43
N SER A 135 -3.55 -1.08 -3.62
CA SER A 135 -4.16 0.23 -3.83
C SER A 135 -5.30 0.19 -4.84
N LEU A 136 -6.30 1.06 -4.62
CA LEU A 136 -7.16 1.55 -5.69
C LEU A 136 -6.63 2.92 -6.11
N SER A 137 -6.48 3.12 -7.41
CA SER A 137 -6.00 4.39 -7.95
C SER A 137 -6.91 4.90 -9.05
N LEU A 138 -7.27 6.18 -8.98
CA LEU A 138 -7.92 6.90 -10.07
C LEU A 138 -6.82 7.41 -11.02
N ARG A 139 -6.90 7.01 -12.27
CA ARG A 139 -5.91 7.34 -13.30
C ARG A 139 -6.56 7.84 -14.58
N GLU A 140 -5.81 8.62 -15.33
CA GLU A 140 -6.11 8.85 -16.72
C GLU A 140 -5.78 7.61 -17.57
N SER A 141 -6.40 7.49 -18.74
CA SER A 141 -6.18 6.33 -19.64
C SER A 141 -4.72 6.19 -20.11
N ASN A 142 -3.90 7.25 -20.00
CA ASN A 142 -2.45 7.21 -20.23
C ASN A 142 -1.65 6.66 -19.02
N GLY A 143 -2.33 6.27 -17.94
CA GLY A 143 -1.72 5.73 -16.73
C GLY A 143 -1.32 6.79 -15.70
N ARG A 144 -1.45 8.10 -15.95
CA ARG A 144 -1.15 9.16 -14.99
C ARG A 144 -2.05 9.05 -13.76
N ARG A 145 -1.45 8.87 -12.56
CA ARG A 145 -2.17 8.75 -11.30
C ARG A 145 -2.65 10.13 -10.82
N LEU A 146 -3.94 10.22 -10.51
CA LEU A 146 -4.61 11.41 -9.99
C LEU A 146 -4.90 11.30 -8.50
N TYR A 147 -5.46 10.16 -8.08
CA TYR A 147 -5.74 9.82 -6.68
C TYR A 147 -5.36 8.36 -6.39
N MET A 148 -5.10 8.06 -5.13
CA MET A 148 -4.84 6.69 -4.69
C MET A 148 -5.31 6.51 -3.25
N THR A 149 -5.98 5.40 -2.97
CA THR A 149 -6.17 4.89 -1.62
C THR A 149 -5.42 3.58 -1.46
N THR A 150 -4.69 3.43 -0.36
CA THR A 150 -3.94 2.21 -0.04
C THR A 150 -4.64 1.44 1.05
N PHE A 151 -4.53 0.13 1.02
CA PHE A 151 -5.23 -0.72 1.98
C PHE A 151 -4.50 -2.05 2.21
N ALA A 152 -4.92 -2.73 3.27
CA ALA A 152 -4.61 -4.13 3.57
C ALA A 152 -5.89 -4.87 3.96
N PHE A 153 -5.90 -6.19 3.80
CA PHE A 153 -6.99 -7.05 4.29
C PHE A 153 -6.75 -7.42 5.75
N VAL A 154 -7.69 -7.11 6.62
CA VAL A 154 -7.62 -7.37 8.06
C VAL A 154 -8.99 -7.83 8.56
N ASN A 155 -9.07 -9.02 9.15
CA ASN A 155 -10.30 -9.53 9.79
C ASN A 155 -11.56 -9.42 8.91
N ASN A 156 -11.48 -9.88 7.66
CA ASN A 156 -12.56 -9.80 6.67
C ASN A 156 -13.02 -8.37 6.31
N MET A 157 -12.16 -7.36 6.56
CA MET A 157 -12.42 -5.97 6.22
C MET A 157 -11.26 -5.38 5.41
N LEU A 158 -11.49 -4.25 4.74
CA LEU A 158 -10.42 -3.43 4.17
C LEU A 158 -9.99 -2.39 5.20
N LEU A 159 -8.72 -2.41 5.59
CA LEU A 159 -8.10 -1.35 6.39
C LEU A 159 -7.49 -0.31 5.44
N ALA A 160 -8.20 0.81 5.27
CA ALA A 160 -7.72 1.95 4.48
C ALA A 160 -6.63 2.69 5.26
N ALA A 161 -5.39 2.66 4.75
CA ALA A 161 -4.23 3.22 5.42
C ALA A 161 -3.89 4.64 4.95
N SER A 162 -4.23 4.98 3.71
CA SER A 162 -4.08 6.36 3.21
C SER A 162 -5.03 6.67 2.07
N LEU A 163 -5.33 7.96 1.91
CA LEU A 163 -5.95 8.53 0.73
C LEU A 163 -5.11 9.72 0.27
N GLN A 164 -4.57 9.63 -0.93
CA GLN A 164 -3.66 10.62 -1.50
C GLN A 164 -4.23 11.19 -2.77
N GLY A 165 -4.23 12.52 -2.89
CA GLY A 165 -4.60 13.27 -4.08
C GLY A 165 -3.42 13.97 -4.73
N PRO A 166 -3.66 14.86 -5.70
CA PRO A 166 -2.63 15.67 -6.33
C PRO A 166 -1.97 16.59 -5.31
N ALA A 167 -0.68 16.87 -5.52
CA ALA A 167 0.12 17.76 -4.68
C ALA A 167 0.73 18.88 -5.54
N GLY A 168 1.16 19.96 -4.87
CA GLY A 168 1.77 21.11 -5.55
C GLY A 168 0.77 22.22 -5.87
N GLU A 169 1.23 23.24 -6.60
CA GLU A 169 0.46 24.47 -6.89
C GLU A 169 -0.79 24.20 -7.73
N GLU A 170 -0.72 23.27 -8.67
CA GLU A 170 -1.82 22.91 -9.58
C GLU A 170 -2.87 21.97 -8.95
N ALA A 171 -2.67 21.56 -7.68
CA ALA A 171 -3.54 20.58 -7.02
C ALA A 171 -5.00 21.02 -6.99
N LYS A 172 -5.26 22.30 -6.69
CA LYS A 172 -6.63 22.86 -6.63
C LYS A 172 -7.32 22.83 -7.98
N ASP A 173 -6.63 23.19 -9.05
CA ASP A 173 -7.20 23.21 -10.41
C ASP A 173 -7.43 21.79 -10.93
N THR A 174 -6.52 20.87 -10.63
CA THR A 174 -6.71 19.44 -10.91
C THR A 174 -7.97 18.91 -10.20
N VAL A 175 -8.15 19.20 -8.90
CA VAL A 175 -9.34 18.78 -8.15
C VAL A 175 -10.62 19.39 -8.74
N ARG A 176 -10.59 20.67 -9.07
CA ARG A 176 -11.75 21.37 -9.70
C ARG A 176 -12.12 20.75 -11.04
N GLY A 177 -11.12 20.51 -11.90
CA GLY A 177 -11.32 19.87 -13.21
C GLY A 177 -11.89 18.47 -13.09
N LEU A 178 -11.35 17.66 -12.16
CA LEU A 178 -11.87 16.32 -11.89
C LEU A 178 -13.30 16.35 -11.34
N THR A 179 -13.61 17.25 -10.40
CA THR A 179 -14.97 17.39 -9.84
C THR A 179 -15.98 17.71 -10.95
N LYS A 180 -15.63 18.62 -11.88
CA LYS A 180 -16.48 18.92 -13.04
C LYS A 180 -16.65 17.69 -13.94
N LYS A 181 -15.57 16.95 -14.22
CA LYS A 181 -15.57 15.73 -15.04
C LYS A 181 -16.36 14.58 -14.40
N LEU A 182 -16.45 14.57 -13.09
CA LEU A 182 -17.21 13.60 -12.28
C LEU A 182 -18.61 14.12 -11.89
N HIS A 183 -19.19 15.05 -12.67
CA HIS A 183 -20.54 15.59 -12.50
C HIS A 183 -20.81 16.14 -11.09
N GLY A 184 -19.83 16.78 -10.46
CA GLY A 184 -19.93 17.38 -9.14
C GLY A 184 -19.44 16.47 -8.00
N LEU A 185 -19.18 15.19 -8.22
CA LEU A 185 -18.63 14.31 -7.21
C LEU A 185 -17.15 14.64 -6.97
N ARG A 186 -16.79 14.92 -5.73
CA ARG A 186 -15.38 15.18 -5.35
C ARG A 186 -14.54 13.90 -5.52
N PRO A 187 -13.34 13.98 -6.11
CA PRO A 187 -12.50 12.79 -6.33
C PRO A 187 -12.17 12.00 -5.05
N GLN A 188 -12.03 12.67 -3.90
CA GLN A 188 -11.84 11.99 -2.62
C GLN A 188 -13.05 11.13 -2.24
N GLN A 189 -14.27 11.65 -2.42
CA GLN A 189 -15.51 10.91 -2.16
C GLN A 189 -15.63 9.71 -3.11
N LEU A 190 -15.31 9.92 -4.41
CA LEU A 190 -15.26 8.82 -5.37
C LEU A 190 -14.35 7.69 -4.89
N MET A 191 -13.14 8.01 -4.40
CA MET A 191 -12.18 6.98 -3.94
C MET A 191 -12.65 6.25 -2.69
N VAL A 192 -13.32 6.95 -1.77
CA VAL A 192 -13.94 6.31 -0.58
C VAL A 192 -15.06 5.36 -1.02
N HIS A 193 -15.97 5.82 -1.88
CA HIS A 193 -17.03 4.98 -2.41
C HIS A 193 -16.48 3.80 -3.22
N ALA A 194 -15.46 4.01 -4.05
CA ALA A 194 -14.81 2.94 -4.80
C ALA A 194 -14.28 1.84 -3.85
N LEU A 195 -13.66 2.21 -2.72
CA LEU A 195 -13.18 1.25 -1.74
C LEU A 195 -14.33 0.51 -1.03
N GLN A 196 -15.43 1.23 -0.71
CA GLN A 196 -16.63 0.62 -0.12
C GLN A 196 -17.30 -0.37 -1.08
N TYR A 197 -17.52 0.02 -2.35
CA TYR A 197 -18.07 -0.88 -3.36
C TYR A 197 -17.14 -2.06 -3.65
N PHE A 198 -15.83 -1.85 -3.61
CA PHE A 198 -14.86 -2.93 -3.76
C PHE A 198 -14.96 -3.93 -2.61
N ALA A 199 -15.12 -3.47 -1.36
CA ALA A 199 -15.37 -4.35 -0.21
C ALA A 199 -16.68 -5.16 -0.39
N ILE A 200 -17.76 -4.51 -0.83
CA ILE A 200 -19.05 -5.17 -1.09
C ILE A 200 -18.89 -6.23 -2.20
N ALA A 201 -18.23 -5.90 -3.29
CA ALA A 201 -18.00 -6.84 -4.41
C ALA A 201 -17.19 -8.07 -4.00
N LEU A 202 -16.28 -7.91 -3.04
CA LEU A 202 -15.50 -8.99 -2.44
C LEU A 202 -16.22 -9.72 -1.30
N LYS A 203 -17.45 -9.31 -0.95
CA LYS A 203 -18.24 -9.85 0.18
C LYS A 203 -17.51 -9.72 1.52
N LEU A 204 -16.82 -8.61 1.73
CA LEU A 204 -16.19 -8.25 2.99
C LEU A 204 -17.19 -7.51 3.89
N ASP A 205 -16.92 -7.49 5.19
CA ASP A 205 -17.78 -6.86 6.18
C ASP A 205 -17.80 -5.33 6.09
N GLY A 206 -16.77 -4.72 5.45
CA GLY A 206 -16.72 -3.29 5.20
C GLY A 206 -15.31 -2.71 5.10
N VAL A 207 -15.24 -1.41 5.35
CA VAL A 207 -13.99 -0.62 5.29
C VAL A 207 -13.76 0.08 6.62
N ILE A 208 -12.56 -0.02 7.16
CA ILE A 208 -12.09 0.73 8.34
C ILE A 208 -11.01 1.70 7.89
N GLY A 209 -11.11 2.96 8.28
CA GLY A 209 -10.04 3.95 8.08
C GLY A 209 -9.16 4.07 9.32
N ILE A 210 -7.85 4.26 9.13
CA ILE A 210 -6.98 4.64 10.24
C ILE A 210 -7.12 6.14 10.55
N THR A 211 -7.02 6.50 11.83
CA THR A 211 -7.03 7.91 12.26
C THR A 211 -5.76 8.63 11.83
N GLN A 212 -5.85 9.95 11.65
CA GLN A 212 -4.74 10.77 11.17
C GLN A 212 -3.47 10.63 12.04
N ASP A 213 -3.62 10.51 13.37
CA ASP A 213 -2.51 10.34 14.30
C ASP A 213 -1.82 8.98 14.20
N ARG A 214 -2.44 8.00 13.53
CA ARG A 214 -1.92 6.64 13.32
C ARG A 214 -1.30 6.43 11.93
N GLN A 215 -1.49 7.37 11.00
CA GLN A 215 -0.93 7.26 9.66
C GLN A 215 0.60 7.20 9.67
N VAL A 216 1.16 6.29 8.88
CA VAL A 216 2.60 6.01 8.80
C VAL A 216 3.40 7.23 8.33
N LYS A 217 2.92 7.96 7.34
CA LYS A 217 3.62 9.13 6.77
C LYS A 217 3.47 10.41 7.58
N LEU A 218 2.46 10.53 8.45
CA LEU A 218 2.27 11.70 9.28
C LEU A 218 3.21 11.71 10.49
N ARG A 219 4.51 11.81 10.21
CA ARG A 219 5.53 12.04 11.22
C ARG A 219 5.50 13.49 11.66
N TRP A 220 5.85 13.76 12.93
CA TRP A 220 5.86 15.10 13.53
C TRP A 220 6.53 16.17 12.66
N ARG A 221 7.60 15.82 11.90
CA ARG A 221 8.29 16.73 10.98
C ARG A 221 7.52 17.04 9.69
N LEU A 222 6.53 16.22 9.32
CA LEU A 222 5.69 16.43 8.13
C LEU A 222 4.41 17.21 8.45
N LYS A 223 4.02 17.31 9.73
CA LYS A 223 2.86 18.13 10.17
C LYS A 223 2.90 19.59 9.68
N LYS A 224 4.09 20.12 9.39
CA LYS A 224 4.26 21.48 8.83
C LYS A 224 4.05 21.57 7.31
N ARG A 225 4.06 20.44 6.56
CA ARG A 225 4.02 20.43 5.09
C ARG A 225 2.69 19.97 4.48
N VAL A 226 1.84 19.31 5.23
CA VAL A 226 0.61 18.73 4.70
C VAL A 226 -0.55 19.09 5.65
N LYS A 227 -0.98 20.33 5.57
CA LYS A 227 -2.34 20.70 5.98
C LYS A 227 -3.20 20.61 4.71
N MET A 228 -3.72 19.45 4.38
CA MET A 228 -5.00 19.39 3.68
C MET A 228 -6.06 19.62 4.76
N ASN A 229 -6.67 20.79 4.75
CA ASN A 229 -7.92 21.01 5.47
C ASN A 229 -8.97 20.16 4.77
N TYR A 230 -9.55 19.24 5.49
CA TYR A 230 -10.71 18.45 5.08
C TYR A 230 -12.03 19.10 5.56
N ASP A 231 -12.02 20.42 5.85
CA ASP A 231 -13.22 21.19 6.16
C ASP A 231 -14.00 21.57 4.91
#